data_3ea6df601d49dffd256a2f97ea376c93
#
_entry.id   3ea6df601d49dffd256a2f97ea376c93
#
_cell.length_a   1.000
_cell.length_b   1.000
_cell.length_c   1.000
_cell.angle_alpha   90.00
_cell.angle_beta   90.00
_cell.angle_gamma   90.00
#
_symmetry.space_group_name_H-M   'P 1'
#
loop_
_entity.id
_entity.type
_entity.pdbx_description
1 polymer ?
#
loop_
_entity_poly.entity_id
_entity_poly.type
_entity_poly.pdbx_seq_one_letter_code
_entity_poly.pdbx_strand_id
1 'polypeptide(L)'
;MNLTEMISLVRSDLHDEDGSNYRWSDAELTRHINRAVGELSESLPLPAKATLPTSAGSRELDISGLSDRMMVAAVEHPVGATPPDYQQFSIWGDMLTIMSGSQPDGSNCYIYYGARHILDDEGSTIPVKYEDLVASGACGYAAIEWAAYAINRVNVGGTVTPREFLDWGNQRLKDFRQELRRLGRRNRVRISALYSLYNPAASTSIDYGP
;
A
#
# COMPACT_ATOMS: atom_id res chain seq x y z
N MET A 1 -13.11 -1.80 -8.65
CA MET A 1 -12.70 -2.94 -9.51
C MET A 1 -12.44 -4.14 -8.61
N ASN A 2 -12.89 -5.34 -8.99
CA ASN A 2 -12.55 -6.59 -8.29
C ASN A 2 -11.37 -7.31 -8.97
N LEU A 3 -10.94 -8.45 -8.43
CA LEU A 3 -9.77 -9.18 -8.95
C LEU A 3 -9.99 -9.66 -10.40
N THR A 4 -11.16 -10.18 -10.72
CA THR A 4 -11.49 -10.63 -12.08
C THR A 4 -11.43 -9.48 -13.10
N GLU A 5 -11.95 -8.30 -12.74
CA GLU A 5 -11.88 -7.10 -13.57
C GLU A 5 -10.43 -6.61 -13.73
N MET A 6 -9.63 -6.68 -12.67
CA MET A 6 -8.21 -6.33 -12.72
C MET A 6 -7.43 -7.29 -13.61
N ILE A 7 -7.69 -8.59 -13.54
CA ILE A 7 -7.09 -9.58 -14.45
C ILE A 7 -7.43 -9.24 -15.91
N SER A 8 -8.70 -8.91 -16.18
CA SER A 8 -9.13 -8.52 -17.52
C SER A 8 -8.43 -7.27 -18.03
N LEU A 9 -8.26 -6.27 -17.18
CA LEU A 9 -7.51 -5.06 -17.51
C LEU A 9 -6.04 -5.35 -17.81
N VAL A 10 -5.40 -6.17 -16.97
CA VAL A 10 -3.99 -6.58 -17.17
C VAL A 10 -3.83 -7.39 -18.46
N ARG A 11 -4.77 -8.28 -18.79
CA ARG A 11 -4.77 -9.02 -20.07
C ARG A 11 -4.87 -8.09 -21.27
N SER A 12 -5.77 -7.10 -21.21
CA SER A 12 -5.90 -6.11 -22.28
C SER A 12 -4.61 -5.32 -22.49
N ASP A 13 -3.97 -4.86 -21.41
CA ASP A 13 -2.69 -4.14 -21.47
C ASP A 13 -1.54 -5.00 -22.02
N LEU A 14 -1.58 -6.33 -21.78
CA LEU A 14 -0.60 -7.29 -22.26
C LEU A 14 -0.91 -7.83 -23.66
N HIS A 15 -2.04 -7.46 -24.27
CA HIS A 15 -2.58 -8.04 -25.49
C HIS A 15 -2.67 -9.57 -25.42
N ASP A 16 -3.19 -10.09 -24.29
CA ASP A 16 -3.36 -11.50 -23.98
C ASP A 16 -4.85 -11.85 -23.81
N GLU A 17 -5.66 -11.48 -24.81
CA GLU A 17 -7.14 -11.60 -24.74
C GLU A 17 -7.67 -12.87 -25.43
N ASP A 18 -6.80 -13.65 -26.12
CA ASP A 18 -7.21 -14.90 -26.77
C ASP A 18 -7.40 -16.02 -25.75
N GLY A 19 -8.65 -16.24 -25.35
CA GLY A 19 -9.02 -17.26 -24.37
C GLY A 19 -8.65 -18.70 -24.73
N SER A 20 -8.34 -18.97 -26.00
CA SER A 20 -7.89 -20.27 -26.47
C SER A 20 -6.38 -20.46 -26.33
N ASN A 21 -5.63 -19.35 -26.10
CA ASN A 21 -4.17 -19.38 -26.11
C ASN A 21 -3.56 -18.30 -25.22
N TYR A 22 -4.00 -18.24 -23.98
CA TYR A 22 -3.42 -17.31 -22.99
C TYR A 22 -1.94 -17.61 -22.76
N ARG A 23 -1.14 -16.53 -22.70
CA ARG A 23 0.28 -16.62 -22.34
C ARG A 23 0.48 -16.77 -20.84
N TRP A 24 -0.40 -16.18 -20.06
CA TRP A 24 -0.41 -16.25 -18.59
C TRP A 24 -1.71 -16.85 -18.09
N SER A 25 -1.62 -17.76 -17.15
CA SER A 25 -2.79 -18.21 -16.39
C SER A 25 -3.31 -17.12 -15.47
N ASP A 26 -4.56 -17.21 -15.04
CA ASP A 26 -5.14 -16.27 -14.05
C ASP A 26 -4.37 -16.31 -12.73
N ALA A 27 -3.87 -17.47 -12.33
CA ALA A 27 -3.05 -17.63 -11.12
C ALA A 27 -1.71 -16.86 -11.22
N GLU A 28 -1.07 -16.85 -12.39
CA GLU A 28 0.17 -16.09 -12.62
C GLU A 28 -0.11 -14.58 -12.59
N LEU A 29 -1.17 -14.14 -13.27
CA LEU A 29 -1.57 -12.72 -13.23
C LEU A 29 -1.97 -12.28 -11.83
N THR A 30 -2.73 -13.10 -11.10
CA THR A 30 -3.08 -12.83 -9.69
C THR A 30 -1.84 -12.64 -8.82
N ARG A 31 -0.80 -13.46 -9.00
CA ARG A 31 0.46 -13.31 -8.28
C ARG A 31 1.14 -11.97 -8.58
N HIS A 32 1.17 -11.54 -9.84
CA HIS A 32 1.76 -10.26 -10.24
C HIS A 32 0.94 -9.08 -9.73
N ILE A 33 -0.38 -9.18 -9.80
CA ILE A 33 -1.31 -8.19 -9.24
C ILE A 33 -1.10 -8.05 -7.73
N ASN A 34 -1.09 -9.15 -6.99
CA ASN A 34 -0.88 -9.15 -5.55
C ASN A 34 0.48 -8.55 -5.15
N ARG A 35 1.51 -8.75 -5.97
CA ARG A 35 2.81 -8.11 -5.78
C ARG A 35 2.72 -6.60 -5.96
N ALA A 36 2.06 -6.13 -7.00
CA ALA A 36 1.86 -4.70 -7.24
C ALA A 36 1.00 -4.04 -6.14
N VAL A 37 -0.05 -4.72 -5.67
CA VAL A 37 -0.88 -4.28 -4.53
C VAL A 37 -0.04 -4.20 -3.25
N GLY A 38 0.86 -5.14 -3.01
CA GLY A 38 1.79 -5.10 -1.89
C GLY A 38 2.70 -3.87 -1.93
N GLU A 39 3.36 -3.59 -3.05
CA GLU A 39 4.23 -2.41 -3.22
C GLU A 39 3.43 -1.09 -3.13
N LEU A 40 2.19 -1.05 -3.61
CA LEU A 40 1.30 0.10 -3.41
C LEU A 40 1.02 0.30 -1.92
N SER A 41 0.68 -0.78 -1.21
CA SER A 41 0.35 -0.74 0.22
C SER A 41 1.52 -0.24 1.08
N GLU A 42 2.77 -0.59 0.73
CA GLU A 42 3.96 -0.07 1.40
C GLU A 42 4.11 1.45 1.25
N SER A 43 3.73 1.97 0.09
CA SER A 43 3.86 3.40 -0.22
C SER A 43 2.65 4.22 0.23
N LEU A 44 1.48 3.65 0.09
CA LEU A 44 0.19 4.25 0.42
C LEU A 44 -0.70 3.19 1.11
N PRO A 45 -0.47 2.89 2.39
CA PRO A 45 -1.29 1.93 3.10
C PRO A 45 -2.73 2.41 3.27
N LEU A 46 -3.66 1.46 3.40
CA LEU A 46 -5.05 1.72 3.71
C LEU A 46 -5.17 2.32 5.12
N PRO A 47 -5.68 3.55 5.29
CA PRO A 47 -5.85 4.14 6.61
C PRO A 47 -6.89 3.37 7.42
N ALA A 48 -6.50 2.94 8.61
CA ALA A 48 -7.35 2.24 9.55
C ALA A 48 -7.21 2.84 10.96
N LYS A 49 -8.22 2.63 11.80
CA LYS A 49 -8.25 3.09 13.18
C LYS A 49 -8.75 1.96 14.06
N ALA A 50 -8.05 1.69 15.13
CA ALA A 50 -8.48 0.75 16.17
C ALA A 50 -8.61 1.45 17.52
N THR A 51 -9.49 0.91 18.35
CA THR A 51 -9.62 1.30 19.76
C THR A 51 -9.07 0.17 20.62
N LEU A 52 -8.06 0.44 21.41
CA LEU A 52 -7.47 -0.52 22.32
C LEU A 52 -7.57 -0.02 23.77
N PRO A 53 -7.89 -0.89 24.74
CA PRO A 53 -7.84 -0.54 26.15
C PRO A 53 -6.38 -0.46 26.61
N THR A 54 -6.05 0.56 27.39
CA THR A 54 -4.77 0.60 28.08
C THR A 54 -4.86 -0.18 29.40
N SER A 55 -3.72 -0.56 29.96
CA SER A 55 -3.66 -1.11 31.32
C SER A 55 -3.19 -0.01 32.27
N ALA A 56 -3.91 0.16 33.40
CA ALA A 56 -3.54 1.15 34.40
C ALA A 56 -2.10 0.91 34.91
N GLY A 57 -1.28 1.94 34.83
CA GLY A 57 0.11 1.86 35.24
C GLY A 57 1.07 1.24 34.21
N SER A 58 0.58 0.75 33.06
CA SER A 58 1.43 0.25 31.96
C SER A 58 1.41 1.22 30.79
N ARG A 59 2.55 1.37 30.14
CA ARG A 59 2.70 2.10 28.87
C ARG A 59 2.71 1.17 27.66
N GLU A 60 2.62 -0.13 27.89
CA GLU A 60 2.69 -1.16 26.84
C GLU A 60 1.30 -1.56 26.38
N LEU A 61 1.15 -1.71 25.07
CA LEU A 61 -0.08 -2.11 24.40
C LEU A 61 0.24 -3.24 23.43
N ASP A 62 -0.53 -4.30 23.51
CA ASP A 62 -0.48 -5.39 22.52
C ASP A 62 -1.26 -4.94 21.26
N ILE A 63 -0.56 -4.89 20.15
CA ILE A 63 -1.10 -4.50 18.84
C ILE A 63 -1.13 -5.68 17.85
N SER A 64 -0.98 -6.92 18.34
CA SER A 64 -1.06 -8.15 17.51
C SER A 64 -2.42 -8.33 16.85
N GLY A 65 -3.48 -7.82 17.47
CA GLY A 65 -4.84 -7.86 16.93
C GLY A 65 -5.12 -6.88 15.79
N LEU A 66 -4.17 -6.04 15.38
CA LEU A 66 -4.35 -5.14 14.24
C LEU A 66 -4.11 -5.87 12.93
N SER A 67 -5.20 -6.29 12.27
CA SER A 67 -5.14 -7.05 11.02
C SER A 67 -4.38 -6.30 9.93
N ASP A 68 -3.53 -7.03 9.19
CA ASP A 68 -2.79 -6.53 8.02
C ASP A 68 -2.01 -5.23 8.27
N ARG A 69 -1.64 -4.97 9.53
CA ARG A 69 -0.90 -3.79 9.93
C ARG A 69 0.47 -3.73 9.26
N MET A 70 0.69 -2.68 8.50
CA MET A 70 1.98 -2.38 7.87
C MET A 70 2.78 -1.35 8.67
N MET A 71 2.09 -0.36 9.27
CA MET A 71 2.71 0.68 10.07
C MET A 71 1.72 1.28 11.06
N VAL A 72 2.19 1.80 12.16
CA VAL A 72 1.41 2.69 13.04
C VAL A 72 1.74 4.13 12.69
N ALA A 73 0.73 4.94 12.45
CA ALA A 73 0.87 6.34 12.07
C ALA A 73 0.81 7.27 13.29
N ALA A 74 -0.13 7.01 14.21
CA ALA A 74 -0.31 7.83 15.41
C ALA A 74 -1.00 7.04 16.53
N VAL A 75 -0.76 7.48 17.76
CA VAL A 75 -1.40 7.00 18.98
C VAL A 75 -2.01 8.20 19.68
N GLU A 76 -3.33 8.19 19.89
CA GLU A 76 -4.06 9.25 20.60
C GLU A 76 -4.41 8.75 22.01
N HIS A 77 -3.93 9.47 23.02
CA HIS A 77 -4.24 9.22 24.44
C HIS A 77 -3.99 10.48 25.27
N PRO A 78 -4.97 10.92 26.09
CA PRO A 78 -6.35 10.41 26.19
C PRO A 78 -7.16 10.67 24.93
N VAL A 79 -8.17 9.82 24.69
CA VAL A 79 -9.03 9.95 23.52
C VAL A 79 -10.02 11.09 23.65
N GLY A 80 -10.36 11.74 22.54
CA GLY A 80 -11.42 12.74 22.46
C GLY A 80 -10.98 14.16 22.88
N ALA A 81 -9.70 14.40 23.05
CA ALA A 81 -9.18 15.75 23.23
C ALA A 81 -9.34 16.58 21.95
N THR A 82 -9.51 17.89 22.09
CA THR A 82 -9.58 18.82 20.96
C THR A 82 -8.59 19.96 21.19
N PRO A 83 -7.49 20.03 20.43
CA PRO A 83 -7.05 19.10 19.39
C PRO A 83 -6.70 17.72 19.95
N PRO A 84 -6.65 16.67 19.08
CA PRO A 84 -6.23 15.32 19.48
C PRO A 84 -4.82 15.33 20.08
N ASP A 85 -4.63 14.61 21.18
CA ASP A 85 -3.34 14.49 21.84
C ASP A 85 -2.59 13.24 21.34
N TYR A 86 -1.69 13.43 20.38
CA TYR A 86 -0.89 12.37 19.80
C TYR A 86 0.38 12.12 20.60
N GLN A 87 0.51 10.90 21.11
CA GLN A 87 1.63 10.47 21.94
C GLN A 87 2.78 9.94 21.10
N GLN A 88 4.00 10.23 21.52
CA GLN A 88 5.18 9.54 20.97
C GLN A 88 5.15 8.08 21.40
N PHE A 89 5.58 7.20 20.54
CA PHE A 89 5.58 5.75 20.78
C PHE A 89 6.79 5.08 20.16
N SER A 90 7.08 3.88 20.64
CA SER A 90 8.00 2.94 20.01
C SER A 90 7.30 1.61 19.78
N ILE A 91 7.78 0.82 18.83
CA ILE A 91 7.23 -0.50 18.53
C ILE A 91 8.36 -1.51 18.51
N TRP A 92 8.16 -2.61 19.21
CA TRP A 92 9.03 -3.77 19.17
C TRP A 92 8.18 -5.03 18.96
N GLY A 93 8.27 -5.62 17.76
CA GLY A 93 7.35 -6.69 17.37
C GLY A 93 5.90 -6.24 17.39
N ASP A 94 5.08 -6.89 18.16
CA ASP A 94 3.67 -6.57 18.36
C ASP A 94 3.38 -5.79 19.65
N MET A 95 4.43 -5.30 20.30
CA MET A 95 4.30 -4.46 21.49
C MET A 95 4.55 -3.00 21.14
N LEU A 96 3.58 -2.15 21.42
CA LEU A 96 3.68 -0.71 21.30
C LEU A 96 3.85 -0.09 22.68
N THR A 97 4.85 0.78 22.85
CA THR A 97 5.11 1.49 24.10
C THR A 97 4.85 2.99 23.92
N ILE A 98 3.96 3.55 24.73
CA ILE A 98 3.70 4.99 24.77
C ILE A 98 4.84 5.68 25.52
N MET A 99 5.55 6.59 24.84
CA MET A 99 6.77 7.23 25.34
C MET A 99 6.53 8.59 25.97
N SER A 100 5.41 9.25 25.67
CA SER A 100 5.08 10.60 26.15
C SER A 100 3.72 10.63 26.87
N GLY A 101 3.34 11.78 27.36
CA GLY A 101 2.07 11.96 28.05
C GLY A 101 2.02 11.38 29.46
N SER A 102 0.84 11.46 30.09
CA SER A 102 0.56 10.85 31.38
C SER A 102 0.60 9.33 31.30
N GLN A 103 0.85 8.70 32.45
CA GLN A 103 0.76 7.24 32.53
C GLN A 103 -0.68 6.80 32.28
N PRO A 104 -0.91 5.77 31.44
CA PRO A 104 -2.25 5.27 31.18
C PRO A 104 -2.97 4.81 32.46
N ASP A 105 -4.26 5.07 32.52
CA ASP A 105 -5.13 4.81 33.66
C ASP A 105 -6.11 3.65 33.45
N GLY A 106 -6.02 2.98 32.32
CA GLY A 106 -6.94 1.93 31.89
C GLY A 106 -7.99 2.41 30.92
N SER A 107 -7.99 3.69 30.55
CA SER A 107 -8.87 4.23 29.52
C SER A 107 -8.45 3.73 28.13
N ASN A 108 -9.35 3.90 27.15
CA ASN A 108 -9.04 3.55 25.78
C ASN A 108 -8.01 4.49 25.14
N CYS A 109 -7.27 3.97 24.20
CA CYS A 109 -6.48 4.76 23.26
C CYS A 109 -6.93 4.46 21.81
N TYR A 110 -6.67 5.40 20.92
CA TYR A 110 -6.88 5.21 19.49
C TYR A 110 -5.53 4.97 18.81
N ILE A 111 -5.46 3.89 18.03
CA ILE A 111 -4.32 3.59 17.19
C ILE A 111 -4.70 3.87 15.74
N TYR A 112 -4.03 4.84 15.14
CA TYR A 112 -4.15 5.12 13.70
C TYR A 112 -3.04 4.38 13.00
N TYR A 113 -3.40 3.49 12.07
CA TYR A 113 -2.43 2.64 11.39
C TYR A 113 -2.72 2.51 9.91
N GLY A 114 -1.73 2.07 9.18
CA GLY A 114 -1.87 1.70 7.79
C GLY A 114 -1.96 0.18 7.66
N ALA A 115 -3.00 -0.29 7.01
CA ALA A 115 -3.19 -1.69 6.68
C ALA A 115 -2.84 -1.96 5.19
N ARG A 116 -2.66 -3.23 4.84
CA ARG A 116 -2.52 -3.66 3.46
C ARG A 116 -3.83 -3.46 2.70
N HIS A 117 -3.75 -3.04 1.45
CA HIS A 117 -4.89 -3.05 0.55
C HIS A 117 -5.29 -4.48 0.18
N ILE A 118 -6.58 -4.70 0.03
CA ILE A 118 -7.19 -5.96 -0.39
C ILE A 118 -7.72 -5.78 -1.80
N LEU A 119 -7.52 -6.79 -2.62
CA LEU A 119 -8.14 -6.94 -3.94
C LEU A 119 -8.49 -8.41 -4.11
N ASP A 120 -9.77 -8.71 -4.10
CA ASP A 120 -10.33 -10.05 -4.23
C ASP A 120 -11.56 -10.06 -5.15
N ASP A 121 -12.25 -11.17 -5.23
CA ASP A 121 -13.43 -11.32 -6.08
C ASP A 121 -14.65 -10.52 -5.58
N GLU A 122 -14.66 -10.16 -4.29
CA GLU A 122 -15.74 -9.37 -3.69
C GLU A 122 -15.52 -7.87 -3.92
N GLY A 123 -14.28 -7.42 -4.10
CA GLY A 123 -13.99 -6.02 -4.35
C GLY A 123 -12.55 -5.58 -4.11
N SER A 124 -12.37 -4.28 -3.92
CA SER A 124 -11.07 -3.68 -3.69
C SER A 124 -11.14 -2.52 -2.70
N THR A 125 -10.11 -2.42 -1.87
CA THR A 125 -9.87 -1.22 -1.05
C THR A 125 -8.95 -0.21 -1.73
N ILE A 126 -8.47 -0.52 -2.93
CA ILE A 126 -7.60 0.37 -3.71
C ILE A 126 -8.44 1.53 -4.24
N PRO A 127 -8.05 2.79 -4.02
CA PRO A 127 -8.74 3.92 -4.64
C PRO A 127 -8.72 3.83 -6.15
N VAL A 128 -9.86 4.06 -6.81
CA VAL A 128 -10.05 3.93 -8.27
C VAL A 128 -8.93 4.59 -9.08
N LYS A 129 -8.48 5.77 -8.65
CA LYS A 129 -7.38 6.51 -9.31
C LYS A 129 -6.02 5.80 -9.32
N TYR A 130 -5.87 4.69 -8.59
CA TYR A 130 -4.62 3.91 -8.52
C TYR A 130 -4.77 2.50 -9.09
N GLU A 131 -5.94 2.14 -9.61
CA GLU A 131 -6.18 0.83 -10.22
C GLU A 131 -5.30 0.64 -11.45
N ASP A 132 -5.23 1.64 -12.34
CA ASP A 132 -4.34 1.61 -13.52
C ASP A 132 -2.85 1.55 -13.14
N LEU A 133 -2.48 2.15 -12.01
CA LEU A 133 -1.12 2.07 -11.50
C LEU A 133 -0.77 0.63 -11.10
N VAL A 134 -1.69 -0.05 -10.41
CA VAL A 134 -1.53 -1.46 -10.02
C VAL A 134 -1.45 -2.35 -11.26
N ALA A 135 -2.36 -2.16 -12.23
CA ALA A 135 -2.34 -2.88 -13.50
C ALA A 135 -0.99 -2.71 -14.22
N SER A 136 -0.49 -1.47 -14.32
CA SER A 136 0.81 -1.19 -14.92
C SER A 136 1.97 -1.91 -14.23
N GLY A 137 1.96 -1.97 -12.90
CA GLY A 137 2.94 -2.74 -12.11
C GLY A 137 2.86 -4.24 -12.40
N ALA A 138 1.64 -4.80 -12.39
CA ALA A 138 1.39 -6.21 -12.69
C ALA A 138 1.85 -6.59 -14.10
N CYS A 139 1.53 -5.77 -15.10
CA CYS A 139 1.98 -5.93 -16.48
C CYS A 139 3.50 -5.94 -16.58
N GLY A 140 4.18 -5.04 -15.86
CA GLY A 140 5.63 -5.00 -15.85
C GLY A 140 6.25 -6.29 -15.31
N TYR A 141 5.70 -6.85 -14.22
CA TYR A 141 6.15 -8.14 -13.67
C TYR A 141 5.87 -9.30 -14.62
N ALA A 142 4.68 -9.37 -15.19
CA ALA A 142 4.29 -10.43 -16.12
C ALA A 142 5.19 -10.43 -17.37
N ALA A 143 5.46 -9.25 -17.94
CA ALA A 143 6.30 -9.12 -19.11
C ALA A 143 7.75 -9.57 -18.86
N ILE A 144 8.34 -9.21 -17.72
CA ILE A 144 9.71 -9.62 -17.36
C ILE A 144 9.78 -11.13 -17.15
N GLU A 145 8.79 -11.72 -16.47
CA GLU A 145 8.75 -13.18 -16.28
C GLU A 145 8.64 -13.91 -17.60
N TRP A 146 7.76 -13.46 -18.50
CA TRP A 146 7.62 -14.05 -19.81
C TRP A 146 8.91 -13.92 -20.63
N ALA A 147 9.59 -12.78 -20.60
CA ALA A 147 10.86 -12.59 -21.28
C ALA A 147 11.93 -13.59 -20.79
N ALA A 148 12.01 -13.81 -19.48
CA ALA A 148 12.91 -14.80 -18.90
C ALA A 148 12.60 -16.23 -19.35
N TYR A 149 11.32 -16.57 -19.46
CA TYR A 149 10.88 -17.87 -19.97
C TYR A 149 11.17 -18.04 -21.46
N ALA A 150 10.96 -16.99 -22.26
CA ALA A 150 11.08 -17.02 -23.70
C ALA A 150 12.54 -17.02 -24.20
N ILE A 151 13.51 -16.62 -23.36
CA ILE A 151 14.92 -16.47 -23.75
C ILE A 151 15.55 -17.79 -24.25
N ASN A 152 15.04 -18.93 -23.79
CA ASN A 152 15.52 -20.25 -24.14
C ASN A 152 14.68 -20.92 -25.24
N ARG A 153 13.71 -20.21 -25.82
CA ARG A 153 12.87 -20.75 -26.90
C ARG A 153 13.33 -20.24 -28.26
N VAL A 154 13.32 -21.10 -29.23
CA VAL A 154 13.58 -20.73 -30.63
C VAL A 154 12.45 -19.80 -31.07
N ASN A 155 12.79 -18.58 -31.48
CA ASN A 155 11.83 -17.61 -31.96
C ASN A 155 11.36 -18.06 -33.39
N VAL A 156 10.23 -18.72 -33.44
CA VAL A 156 9.63 -19.18 -34.70
C VAL A 156 8.74 -18.06 -35.23
N GLY A 157 9.37 -17.02 -35.80
CA GLY A 157 8.67 -16.07 -36.64
C GLY A 157 7.77 -15.06 -35.92
N GLY A 158 8.35 -14.03 -35.35
CA GLY A 158 7.65 -12.85 -34.88
C GLY A 158 8.58 -11.63 -34.89
N THR A 159 8.01 -10.44 -35.09
CA THR A 159 8.76 -9.19 -35.09
C THR A 159 9.15 -8.70 -33.68
N VAL A 160 8.50 -9.23 -32.64
CA VAL A 160 8.73 -8.84 -31.24
C VAL A 160 9.62 -9.88 -30.56
N THR A 161 10.75 -9.43 -30.05
CA THR A 161 11.74 -10.27 -29.38
C THR A 161 11.51 -10.33 -27.87
N PRO A 162 11.96 -11.40 -27.17
CA PRO A 162 11.93 -11.43 -25.70
C PRO A 162 12.59 -10.22 -25.04
N ARG A 163 13.59 -9.61 -25.70
CA ARG A 163 14.27 -8.41 -25.23
C ARG A 163 13.36 -7.18 -25.22
N GLU A 164 12.53 -7.03 -26.25
CA GLU A 164 11.56 -5.92 -26.30
C GLU A 164 10.53 -6.02 -25.18
N PHE A 165 10.05 -7.24 -24.87
CA PHE A 165 9.20 -7.48 -23.70
C PHE A 165 9.91 -7.14 -22.38
N LEU A 166 11.18 -7.52 -22.26
CA LEU A 166 11.98 -7.19 -21.08
C LEU A 166 12.14 -5.69 -20.93
N ASP A 167 12.49 -4.98 -22.00
CA ASP A 167 12.70 -3.54 -21.99
C ASP A 167 11.39 -2.81 -21.68
N TRP A 168 10.28 -3.22 -22.28
CA TRP A 168 8.96 -2.68 -21.99
C TRP A 168 8.53 -2.92 -20.53
N GLY A 169 8.71 -4.15 -20.03
CA GLY A 169 8.39 -4.49 -18.64
C GLY A 169 9.22 -3.69 -17.63
N ASN A 170 10.52 -3.53 -17.90
CA ASN A 170 11.40 -2.70 -17.08
C ASN A 170 10.97 -1.24 -17.06
N GLN A 171 10.56 -0.67 -18.21
CA GLN A 171 10.08 0.70 -18.27
C GLN A 171 8.77 0.86 -17.47
N ARG A 172 7.80 -0.06 -17.62
CA ARG A 172 6.56 -0.07 -16.83
C ARG A 172 6.84 -0.11 -15.33
N LEU A 173 7.75 -0.99 -14.88
CA LEU A 173 8.12 -1.06 -13.46
C LEU A 173 8.85 0.18 -12.97
N LYS A 174 9.67 0.80 -13.81
CA LYS A 174 10.34 2.05 -13.46
C LYS A 174 9.32 3.16 -13.20
N ASP A 175 8.35 3.32 -14.08
CA ASP A 175 7.30 4.34 -13.98
C ASP A 175 6.39 4.06 -12.76
N PHE A 176 5.96 2.81 -12.57
CA PHE A 176 5.23 2.34 -11.41
C PHE A 176 5.94 2.71 -10.11
N ARG A 177 7.21 2.31 -9.96
CA ARG A 177 7.99 2.58 -8.76
C ARG A 177 8.31 4.05 -8.55
N GLN A 178 8.40 4.84 -9.63
CA GLN A 178 8.57 6.29 -9.53
C GLN A 178 7.32 6.92 -8.92
N GLU A 179 6.14 6.50 -9.35
CA GLU A 179 4.88 6.99 -8.79
C GLU A 179 4.71 6.53 -7.35
N LEU A 180 5.02 5.28 -7.03
CA LEU A 180 5.00 4.79 -5.65
C LEU A 180 5.90 5.62 -4.73
N ARG A 181 7.11 5.97 -5.17
CA ARG A 181 8.01 6.84 -4.40
C ARG A 181 7.42 8.24 -4.17
N ARG A 182 6.69 8.78 -5.15
CA ARG A 182 5.99 10.04 -5.02
C ARG A 182 4.88 9.96 -3.97
N LEU A 183 4.07 8.92 -4.03
CA LEU A 183 2.99 8.65 -3.08
C LEU A 183 3.52 8.43 -1.66
N GLY A 184 4.55 7.62 -1.51
CA GLY A 184 5.18 7.35 -0.21
C GLY A 184 5.77 8.60 0.44
N ARG A 185 6.34 9.52 -0.34
CA ARG A 185 6.80 10.83 0.19
C ARG A 185 5.64 11.66 0.69
N ARG A 186 4.55 11.76 -0.09
CA ARG A 186 3.35 12.51 0.33
C ARG A 186 2.72 11.92 1.59
N ASN A 187 2.64 10.61 1.69
CA ASN A 187 2.11 9.93 2.87
C ASN A 187 2.95 10.21 4.12
N ARG A 188 4.29 10.17 4.01
CA ARG A 188 5.19 10.48 5.13
C ARG A 188 5.03 11.91 5.62
N VAL A 189 4.91 12.89 4.72
CA VAL A 189 4.68 14.28 5.09
C VAL A 189 3.35 14.42 5.83
N ARG A 190 2.30 13.78 5.36
CA ARG A 190 0.98 13.79 6.03
C ARG A 190 1.07 13.22 7.45
N ILE A 191 1.77 12.13 7.66
CA ILE A 191 1.91 11.49 8.98
C ILE A 191 2.76 12.37 9.90
N SER A 192 3.88 12.89 9.43
CA SER A 192 4.73 13.76 10.25
C SER A 192 4.00 15.03 10.71
N ALA A 193 3.07 15.54 9.92
CA ALA A 193 2.27 16.69 10.28
C ALA A 193 1.36 16.46 11.51
N LEU A 194 0.99 15.21 11.80
CA LEU A 194 0.19 14.90 13.01
C LEU A 194 0.94 15.23 14.30
N TYR A 195 2.27 15.17 14.30
CA TYR A 195 3.10 15.43 15.46
C TYR A 195 3.72 16.83 15.47
N SER A 196 3.42 17.64 14.47
CA SER A 196 3.84 19.03 14.50
C SER A 196 3.07 19.74 15.57
N LEU A 197 3.79 20.25 16.53
CA LEU A 197 3.25 21.20 17.48
C LEU A 197 2.79 22.42 16.72
N TYR A 198 1.60 22.57 16.54
CA TYR A 198 0.99 23.32 15.91
C TYR A 198 0.64 24.47 15.93
N ASN A 199 0.64 24.76 15.06
CA ASN A 199 0.39 25.90 14.88
C ASN A 199 -0.69 26.33 14.15
N PRO A 200 -1.34 26.95 14.68
CA PRO A 200 -2.51 27.42 14.48
C PRO A 200 -2.88 27.87 13.19
N ALA A 201 -3.89 28.20 13.25
CA ALA A 201 -4.70 28.73 12.25
C ALA A 201 -4.02 29.45 11.15
N ALA A 202 -2.97 30.00 11.52
CA ALA A 202 -2.13 30.67 10.58
C ALA A 202 -1.69 29.78 9.43
N SER A 203 -1.70 28.54 9.68
CA SER A 203 -1.29 27.59 8.67
C SER A 203 -2.37 27.16 7.71
N THR A 204 -3.51 27.73 7.85
CA THR A 204 -4.61 27.35 6.97
C THR A 204 -4.32 27.48 5.50
N SER A 205 -3.48 28.40 5.20
CA SER A 205 -3.05 28.53 3.81
C SER A 205 -2.39 27.32 3.24
N ILE A 206 -1.95 26.49 4.10
CA ILE A 206 -1.25 25.34 3.66
C ILE A 206 -2.11 24.26 3.22
N ASP A 207 -3.31 24.33 3.59
CA ASP A 207 -4.26 23.36 3.15
C ASP A 207 -4.39 23.34 1.65
N TYR A 208 -3.80 24.30 1.13
CA TYR A 208 -3.82 24.50 -0.23
C TYR A 208 -2.69 24.01 -0.90
N GLY A 209 -1.79 23.63 -0.18
CA GLY A 209 -0.73 22.92 -0.82
C GLY A 209 -1.44 21.79 -1.54
N PRO A 210 -1.46 21.79 -2.77
CA PRO A 210 -2.08 20.77 -3.57
C PRO A 210 -1.51 19.42 -3.28
#